data_9609041060914830b2c022911693363f
#
_entry.id   9609041060914830b2c022911693363f
#
_cell.length_a   1.000
_cell.length_b   1.000
_cell.length_c   1.000
_cell.angle_alpha   90.00
_cell.angle_beta   90.00
_cell.angle_gamma   90.00
#
_symmetry.space_group_name_H-M   'P 1'
#
loop_
_entity.id
_entity.type
_entity.pdbx_description
1 polymer ?
#
loop_
_entity_poly.entity_id
_entity_poly.type
_entity_poly.pdbx_seq_one_letter_code
_entity_poly.pdbx_strand_id
1 'polypeptide(L)'
;MSEKTEEQAEIVEEIPVEASSKAKASVNKGSLIVLGLIVLSLFWYLLADRCTPYTTQARVQGYVVGVAPKVAGVLTNVWIKNNQIVEDGQQLFEIDPSQYRIAVEKARSDLETARRQVDAGSSAVEAARAGLLAAKANEEKAEKDAMRLQRLREEDPGTISLRRLEISQASLEQARAGVRKAEADIQRAIEQKGGDDDKNNAILKTAMSAVEKAELDLSNTVVRASSRGFITDLRAEIGQFAGTGSPVLTLISLQDFWITAEFTENNLGHLRDGSPVEILFDSLPGQVFKGKVRSIGRGISAGQAPPAGTLPSISNNRDWLRQSQRFPVVIEFDLVQARELSEQLRIGGQASVMGYSEGHGALNALGKLYIRFMSVLSYAY
;
A
#
# COMPACT_ATOMS: atom_id res chain seq x y z
N MET A 1 -29.87 -7.58 -102.01
CA MET A 1 -30.76 -8.76 -101.91
C MET A 1 -31.27 -8.72 -100.49
N SER A 2 -32.48 -8.18 -100.39
CA SER A 2 -33.76 -8.87 -100.40
C SER A 2 -33.92 -9.75 -99.16
N GLU A 3 -34.72 -9.54 -98.33
CA GLU A 3 -36.23 -9.56 -98.11
C GLU A 3 -36.44 -10.10 -96.69
N LYS A 4 -37.30 -9.86 -95.88
CA LYS A 4 -38.70 -9.54 -95.72
C LYS A 4 -38.93 -9.57 -94.16
N THR A 5 -39.53 -8.59 -93.64
CA THR A 5 -40.88 -8.41 -93.10
C THR A 5 -41.51 -9.68 -92.50
N GLU A 6 -41.85 -9.64 -91.23
CA GLU A 6 -43.17 -9.98 -90.73
C GLU A 6 -43.46 -9.43 -89.33
N GLU A 7 -44.53 -8.73 -89.23
CA GLU A 7 -45.25 -8.09 -88.19
C GLU A 7 -45.98 -9.14 -87.32
N GLN A 8 -45.75 -9.17 -85.99
CA GLN A 8 -46.74 -9.80 -85.11
C GLN A 8 -47.11 -8.79 -84.01
N ALA A 9 -48.33 -8.37 -84.11
CA ALA A 9 -49.05 -7.58 -83.08
C ALA A 9 -49.28 -8.42 -81.84
N GLU A 10 -48.69 -8.04 -80.73
CA GLU A 10 -48.91 -8.65 -79.40
C GLU A 10 -50.02 -7.82 -78.69
N ILE A 11 -51.12 -8.50 -78.39
CA ILE A 11 -52.30 -8.00 -77.68
C ILE A 11 -51.85 -7.65 -76.23
N VAL A 12 -51.88 -6.40 -75.89
CA VAL A 12 -51.70 -5.93 -74.50
C VAL A 12 -53.03 -6.12 -73.77
N GLU A 13 -53.07 -7.12 -72.92
CA GLU A 13 -54.12 -7.38 -71.94
C GLU A 13 -54.07 -6.34 -70.81
N GLU A 14 -54.98 -5.42 -70.72
CA GLU A 14 -55.17 -4.44 -69.68
C GLU A 14 -55.48 -5.12 -68.34
N ILE A 15 -54.50 -5.24 -67.44
CA ILE A 15 -54.69 -5.66 -66.04
C ILE A 15 -55.33 -4.49 -65.26
N PRO A 16 -56.42 -4.67 -64.54
CA PRO A 16 -57.13 -3.56 -63.86
C PRO A 16 -56.25 -2.97 -62.71
N VAL A 17 -56.05 -1.67 -62.83
CA VAL A 17 -55.21 -0.83 -61.95
C VAL A 17 -55.75 -0.69 -60.50
N GLU A 18 -56.94 -1.19 -60.18
CA GLU A 18 -57.57 -1.00 -58.85
C GLU A 18 -57.03 -1.88 -57.73
N ALA A 19 -56.33 -3.01 -57.96
CA ALA A 19 -55.73 -3.85 -56.93
C ALA A 19 -54.38 -3.32 -56.38
N SER A 20 -53.71 -2.47 -57.15
CA SER A 20 -52.42 -1.89 -56.83
C SER A 20 -52.42 -0.78 -55.75
N SER A 21 -53.55 -0.04 -55.65
CA SER A 21 -53.61 1.08 -54.71
C SER A 21 -53.90 0.66 -53.27
N LYS A 22 -54.71 -0.42 -53.08
CA LYS A 22 -54.95 -0.96 -51.71
C LYS A 22 -53.75 -1.71 -51.14
N ALA A 23 -53.01 -2.39 -51.98
CA ALA A 23 -51.76 -3.06 -51.58
C ALA A 23 -50.68 -2.03 -51.19
N LYS A 24 -50.48 -0.95 -51.93
CA LYS A 24 -49.52 0.15 -51.58
C LYS A 24 -49.94 0.87 -50.32
N ALA A 25 -51.20 1.10 -50.03
CA ALA A 25 -51.68 1.74 -48.80
C ALA A 25 -51.47 0.85 -47.54
N SER A 26 -51.64 -0.48 -47.72
CA SER A 26 -51.39 -1.44 -46.63
C SER A 26 -49.91 -1.58 -46.34
N VAL A 27 -49.00 -1.62 -47.33
CA VAL A 27 -47.57 -1.65 -47.20
C VAL A 27 -47.06 -0.36 -46.54
N ASN A 28 -47.58 0.81 -46.92
CA ASN A 28 -47.25 2.08 -46.31
C ASN A 28 -47.66 2.15 -44.83
N LYS A 29 -48.82 1.62 -44.45
CA LYS A 29 -49.20 1.56 -43.01
C LYS A 29 -48.36 0.60 -42.24
N GLY A 30 -47.99 -0.57 -42.76
CA GLY A 30 -47.10 -1.52 -42.15
C GLY A 30 -45.68 -0.95 -41.97
N SER A 31 -45.14 -0.28 -43.00
CA SER A 31 -43.82 0.34 -42.93
C SER A 31 -43.77 1.51 -41.93
N LEU A 32 -44.86 2.27 -41.79
CA LEU A 32 -44.96 3.37 -40.83
C LEU A 32 -45.04 2.86 -39.37
N ILE A 33 -45.71 1.71 -39.16
CA ILE A 33 -45.72 1.02 -37.85
C ILE A 33 -44.33 0.50 -37.51
N VAL A 34 -43.63 -0.13 -38.45
CA VAL A 34 -42.24 -0.62 -38.25
C VAL A 34 -41.31 0.55 -37.99
N LEU A 35 -41.41 1.63 -38.74
CA LEU A 35 -40.60 2.85 -38.49
C LEU A 35 -40.89 3.43 -37.09
N GLY A 36 -42.17 3.50 -36.71
CA GLY A 36 -42.58 3.94 -35.37
C GLY A 36 -42.00 3.07 -34.25
N LEU A 37 -41.98 1.74 -34.43
CA LEU A 37 -41.36 0.81 -33.49
C LEU A 37 -39.85 0.98 -33.43
N ILE A 38 -39.17 1.22 -34.54
CA ILE A 38 -37.73 1.49 -34.59
C ILE A 38 -37.40 2.80 -33.82
N VAL A 39 -38.14 3.88 -34.09
CA VAL A 39 -37.95 5.16 -33.40
C VAL A 39 -38.25 5.03 -31.91
N LEU A 40 -39.30 4.30 -31.53
CA LEU A 40 -39.64 4.05 -30.13
C LEU A 40 -38.56 3.22 -29.43
N SER A 41 -38.05 2.18 -30.10
CA SER A 41 -36.95 1.35 -29.53
C SER A 41 -35.65 2.14 -29.40
N LEU A 42 -35.34 3.01 -30.37
CA LEU A 42 -34.19 3.88 -30.30
C LEU A 42 -34.31 4.89 -29.14
N PHE A 43 -35.47 5.53 -29.01
CA PHE A 43 -35.74 6.45 -27.91
C PHE A 43 -35.67 5.75 -26.56
N TRP A 44 -36.24 4.55 -26.49
CA TRP A 44 -36.13 3.69 -25.30
C TRP A 44 -34.71 3.32 -24.98
N TYR A 45 -33.90 2.93 -25.96
CA TYR A 45 -32.47 2.61 -25.77
C TYR A 45 -31.69 3.80 -25.22
N LEU A 46 -31.89 5.00 -25.77
CA LEU A 46 -31.22 6.22 -25.31
C LEU A 46 -31.61 6.61 -23.87
N LEU A 47 -32.87 6.40 -23.48
CA LEU A 47 -33.32 6.64 -22.10
C LEU A 47 -32.76 5.59 -21.13
N ALA A 48 -32.80 4.33 -21.55
CA ALA A 48 -32.28 3.23 -20.74
C ALA A 48 -30.78 3.37 -20.49
N ASP A 49 -30.01 3.72 -21.52
CA ASP A 49 -28.54 3.94 -21.40
C ASP A 49 -28.21 5.06 -20.42
N ARG A 50 -29.04 6.09 -20.27
CA ARG A 50 -28.84 7.18 -19.31
C ARG A 50 -29.25 6.86 -17.88
N CYS A 51 -30.38 6.17 -17.70
CA CYS A 51 -31.00 5.98 -16.37
C CYS A 51 -30.66 4.63 -15.73
N THR A 52 -30.39 3.62 -16.54
CA THR A 52 -29.99 2.26 -16.10
C THR A 52 -28.77 1.80 -16.89
N PRO A 53 -27.61 2.47 -16.70
CA PRO A 53 -26.43 2.18 -17.48
C PRO A 53 -25.96 0.74 -17.26
N TYR A 54 -25.66 0.06 -18.35
CA TYR A 54 -25.17 -1.30 -18.38
C TYR A 54 -23.79 -1.35 -19.01
N THR A 55 -22.86 -2.06 -18.38
CA THR A 55 -21.53 -2.30 -18.94
C THR A 55 -21.12 -3.77 -18.77
N THR A 56 -20.50 -4.32 -19.80
CA THR A 56 -19.83 -5.63 -19.79
C THR A 56 -18.33 -5.49 -19.54
N GLN A 57 -17.83 -4.25 -19.48
CA GLN A 57 -16.42 -3.96 -19.20
C GLN A 57 -16.22 -3.72 -17.71
N ALA A 58 -16.42 -4.76 -16.93
CA ALA A 58 -16.13 -4.77 -15.52
C ALA A 58 -15.21 -5.93 -15.19
N ARG A 59 -14.33 -5.72 -14.21
CA ARG A 59 -13.36 -6.72 -13.79
C ARG A 59 -13.29 -6.80 -12.27
N VAL A 60 -13.20 -8.02 -11.78
CA VAL A 60 -12.92 -8.29 -10.37
C VAL A 60 -11.49 -7.86 -10.07
N GLN A 61 -11.30 -7.03 -9.06
CA GLN A 61 -10.00 -6.60 -8.57
C GLN A 61 -9.85 -6.93 -7.09
N GLY A 62 -8.62 -6.99 -6.63
CA GLY A 62 -8.26 -7.23 -5.25
C GLY A 62 -6.81 -6.83 -5.01
N TYR A 63 -6.38 -6.84 -3.77
CA TYR A 63 -4.99 -6.53 -3.44
C TYR A 63 -4.07 -7.68 -3.86
N VAL A 64 -3.13 -7.36 -4.74
CA VAL A 64 -2.09 -8.26 -5.22
C VAL A 64 -0.77 -7.78 -4.65
N VAL A 65 -0.17 -8.57 -3.78
CA VAL A 65 1.06 -8.22 -3.06
C VAL A 65 2.19 -9.14 -3.50
N GLY A 66 3.26 -8.54 -4.05
CA GLY A 66 4.50 -9.27 -4.28
C GLY A 66 5.22 -9.51 -2.96
N VAL A 67 5.35 -10.76 -2.53
CA VAL A 67 6.04 -11.13 -1.30
C VAL A 67 7.53 -11.18 -1.56
N ALA A 68 8.25 -10.24 -0.99
CA ALA A 68 9.69 -10.12 -1.08
C ALA A 68 10.32 -10.31 0.30
N PRO A 69 11.47 -10.99 0.41
CA PRO A 69 12.17 -11.12 1.66
C PRO A 69 12.80 -9.79 2.09
N LYS A 70 12.89 -9.57 3.40
CA LYS A 70 13.55 -8.41 4.00
C LYS A 70 15.06 -8.60 4.14
N VAL A 71 15.54 -9.84 4.06
CA VAL A 71 16.94 -10.24 4.14
C VAL A 71 17.29 -11.12 2.95
N ALA A 72 18.54 -11.12 2.51
CA ALA A 72 18.99 -11.87 1.34
C ALA A 72 19.64 -13.19 1.72
N GLY A 73 19.49 -14.21 0.89
CA GLY A 73 20.17 -15.49 1.08
C GLY A 73 19.58 -16.60 0.23
N VAL A 74 20.10 -17.82 0.43
CA VAL A 74 19.64 -19.01 -0.27
C VAL A 74 18.40 -19.57 0.42
N LEU A 75 17.40 -19.99 -0.35
CA LEU A 75 16.19 -20.64 0.17
C LEU A 75 16.52 -22.07 0.63
N THR A 76 16.24 -22.35 1.90
CA THR A 76 16.44 -23.69 2.50
C THR A 76 15.15 -24.50 2.53
N ASN A 77 14.04 -23.85 2.80
CA ASN A 77 12.73 -24.48 2.90
C ASN A 77 11.66 -23.65 2.17
N VAL A 78 10.74 -24.33 1.48
CA VAL A 78 9.52 -23.75 0.89
C VAL A 78 8.35 -24.63 1.31
N TRP A 79 7.42 -24.10 2.11
CA TRP A 79 6.30 -24.88 2.69
C TRP A 79 4.99 -24.77 1.93
N ILE A 80 4.98 -23.98 0.88
CA ILE A 80 3.78 -23.65 0.10
C ILE A 80 3.88 -24.16 -1.33
N LYS A 81 2.71 -24.30 -1.94
CA LYS A 81 2.58 -24.64 -3.37
C LYS A 81 1.85 -23.53 -4.11
N ASN A 82 2.04 -23.49 -5.42
CA ASN A 82 1.30 -22.56 -6.26
C ASN A 82 -0.21 -22.85 -6.18
N ASN A 83 -1.04 -21.81 -6.20
CA ASN A 83 -2.50 -21.87 -6.04
C ASN A 83 -2.98 -22.44 -4.68
N GLN A 84 -2.16 -22.38 -3.65
CA GLN A 84 -2.54 -22.75 -2.28
C GLN A 84 -3.10 -21.56 -1.53
N ILE A 85 -4.15 -21.80 -0.72
CA ILE A 85 -4.63 -20.83 0.26
C ILE A 85 -3.69 -20.84 1.46
N VAL A 86 -3.32 -19.66 1.93
CA VAL A 86 -2.53 -19.46 3.15
C VAL A 86 -3.28 -18.57 4.13
N GLU A 87 -3.09 -18.83 5.42
CA GLU A 87 -3.62 -18.00 6.49
C GLU A 87 -2.65 -16.88 6.87
N ASP A 88 -3.15 -15.86 7.56
CA ASP A 88 -2.32 -14.79 8.10
C ASP A 88 -1.25 -15.32 9.07
N GLY A 89 0.00 -14.85 8.92
CA GLY A 89 1.14 -15.31 9.70
C GLY A 89 1.69 -16.70 9.34
N GLN A 90 1.08 -17.42 8.40
CA GLN A 90 1.57 -18.73 7.94
C GLN A 90 2.97 -18.60 7.32
N GLN A 91 3.86 -19.55 7.64
CA GLN A 91 5.21 -19.61 7.08
C GLN A 91 5.13 -19.97 5.59
N LEU A 92 5.84 -19.18 4.78
CA LEU A 92 5.88 -19.36 3.32
C LEU A 92 7.17 -20.04 2.88
N PHE A 93 8.28 -19.45 3.23
CA PHE A 93 9.62 -19.97 2.93
C PHE A 93 10.65 -19.51 3.95
N GLU A 94 11.80 -20.15 3.99
CA GLU A 94 12.91 -19.86 4.87
C GLU A 94 14.18 -19.64 4.07
N ILE A 95 14.90 -18.60 4.44
CA ILE A 95 16.25 -18.28 3.96
C ILE A 95 17.25 -18.88 4.96
N ASP A 96 18.42 -19.33 4.48
CA ASP A 96 19.46 -19.91 5.34
C ASP A 96 19.78 -18.99 6.53
N PRO A 97 19.42 -19.41 7.76
CA PRO A 97 19.59 -18.60 8.95
C PRO A 97 21.03 -18.59 9.50
N SER A 98 21.94 -19.38 8.93
CA SER A 98 23.25 -19.66 9.50
C SER A 98 24.08 -18.39 9.72
N GLN A 99 24.15 -17.51 8.71
CA GLN A 99 24.88 -16.24 8.81
C GLN A 99 24.24 -15.29 9.82
N TYR A 100 22.91 -15.27 9.87
CA TYR A 100 22.14 -14.42 10.79
C TYR A 100 22.27 -14.88 12.24
N ARG A 101 22.32 -16.20 12.50
CA ARG A 101 22.63 -16.75 13.83
C ARG A 101 24.03 -16.33 14.30
N ILE A 102 25.03 -16.44 13.43
CA ILE A 102 26.41 -15.99 13.75
C ILE A 102 26.41 -14.48 14.04
N ALA A 103 25.66 -13.67 13.29
CA ALA A 103 25.55 -12.23 13.53
C ALA A 103 24.91 -11.91 14.89
N VAL A 104 23.89 -12.65 15.32
CA VAL A 104 23.29 -12.52 16.66
C VAL A 104 24.30 -12.87 17.75
N GLU A 105 25.00 -14.01 17.63
CA GLU A 105 26.02 -14.41 18.62
C GLU A 105 27.15 -13.39 18.72
N LYS A 106 27.59 -12.86 17.59
CA LYS A 106 28.60 -11.77 17.57
C LYS A 106 28.07 -10.54 18.31
N ALA A 107 26.86 -10.05 17.97
CA ALA A 107 26.27 -8.87 18.61
C ALA A 107 26.10 -9.06 20.12
N ARG A 108 25.71 -10.27 20.59
CA ARG A 108 25.62 -10.61 22.00
C ARG A 108 26.97 -10.59 22.68
N SER A 109 28.02 -11.09 22.04
CA SER A 109 29.40 -11.03 22.57
C SER A 109 29.92 -9.60 22.67
N ASP A 110 29.58 -8.75 21.67
CA ASP A 110 29.93 -7.33 21.68
C ASP A 110 29.18 -6.59 22.81
N LEU A 111 27.92 -6.92 23.07
CA LEU A 111 27.16 -6.39 24.22
C LEU A 111 27.79 -6.78 25.57
N GLU A 112 28.21 -8.03 25.69
CA GLU A 112 28.89 -8.48 26.92
C GLU A 112 30.24 -7.74 27.14
N THR A 113 30.95 -7.47 26.05
CA THR A 113 32.16 -6.64 26.09
C THR A 113 31.86 -5.20 26.50
N ALA A 114 30.81 -4.61 25.95
CA ALA A 114 30.34 -3.29 26.32
C ALA A 114 29.93 -3.20 27.80
N ARG A 115 29.27 -4.22 28.34
CA ARG A 115 28.95 -4.29 29.79
C ARG A 115 30.19 -4.27 30.64
N ARG A 116 31.17 -5.11 30.33
CA ARG A 116 32.45 -5.12 31.08
C ARG A 116 33.20 -3.79 31.00
N GLN A 117 33.13 -3.10 29.86
CA GLN A 117 33.72 -1.77 29.71
C GLN A 117 33.03 -0.73 30.60
N VAL A 118 31.71 -0.76 30.70
CA VAL A 118 30.91 0.13 31.56
C VAL A 118 31.19 -0.18 33.04
N ASP A 119 31.28 -1.45 33.42
CA ASP A 119 31.63 -1.86 34.80
C ASP A 119 33.02 -1.37 35.19
N ALA A 120 34.01 -1.51 34.30
CA ALA A 120 35.34 -0.96 34.51
C ALA A 120 35.32 0.58 34.61
N GLY A 121 34.52 1.24 33.79
CA GLY A 121 34.27 2.69 33.85
C GLY A 121 33.65 3.11 35.18
N SER A 122 32.72 2.33 35.73
CA SER A 122 32.12 2.58 37.04
C SER A 122 33.14 2.54 38.15
N SER A 123 34.06 1.57 38.10
CA SER A 123 35.19 1.50 39.05
C SER A 123 36.14 2.70 38.92
N ALA A 124 36.36 3.22 37.71
CA ALA A 124 37.17 4.43 37.50
C ALA A 124 36.49 5.68 38.08
N VAL A 125 35.15 5.80 37.94
CA VAL A 125 34.37 6.89 38.55
C VAL A 125 34.49 6.86 40.09
N GLU A 126 34.39 5.66 40.70
CA GLU A 126 34.56 5.51 42.16
C GLU A 126 35.96 5.89 42.61
N ALA A 127 36.99 5.52 41.88
CA ALA A 127 38.38 5.94 42.18
C ALA A 127 38.54 7.46 42.08
N ALA A 128 37.93 8.10 41.08
CA ALA A 128 37.96 9.56 40.96
C ALA A 128 37.17 10.25 42.10
N ARG A 129 36.05 9.69 42.57
CA ARG A 129 35.29 10.18 43.73
C ARG A 129 36.11 10.08 45.03
N ALA A 130 36.85 8.99 45.23
CA ALA A 130 37.77 8.84 46.33
C ALA A 130 38.89 9.91 46.28
N GLY A 131 39.41 10.20 45.07
CA GLY A 131 40.35 11.30 44.83
C GLY A 131 39.81 12.68 45.22
N LEU A 132 38.54 12.97 44.91
CA LEU A 132 37.90 14.19 45.33
C LEU A 132 37.77 14.29 46.85
N LEU A 133 37.43 13.19 47.52
CA LEU A 133 37.36 13.18 49.00
C LEU A 133 38.71 13.51 49.63
N ALA A 134 39.80 12.97 49.09
CA ALA A 134 41.16 13.27 49.54
C ALA A 134 41.55 14.75 49.28
N ALA A 135 41.18 15.29 48.10
CA ALA A 135 41.42 16.70 47.77
C ALA A 135 40.65 17.65 48.71
N LYS A 136 39.37 17.36 49.03
CA LYS A 136 38.58 18.12 50.01
C LYS A 136 39.15 18.08 51.39
N ALA A 137 39.66 16.93 51.88
CA ALA A 137 40.34 16.83 53.16
C ALA A 137 41.62 17.69 53.21
N ASN A 138 42.37 17.76 52.11
CA ASN A 138 43.54 18.64 52.01
C ASN A 138 43.15 20.12 51.98
N GLU A 139 42.08 20.52 51.32
CA GLU A 139 41.54 21.89 51.32
C GLU A 139 41.10 22.27 52.71
N GLU A 140 40.32 21.46 53.42
CA GLU A 140 39.89 21.71 54.78
C GLU A 140 41.08 21.89 55.75
N LYS A 141 42.15 21.08 55.63
CA LYS A 141 43.37 21.24 56.40
C LYS A 141 44.02 22.57 56.08
N ALA A 142 44.21 22.92 54.81
CA ALA A 142 44.90 24.17 54.44
C ALA A 142 44.06 25.41 54.87
N GLU A 143 42.75 25.32 54.80
CA GLU A 143 41.83 26.38 55.24
C GLU A 143 41.92 26.62 56.75
N LYS A 144 41.86 25.53 57.53
CA LYS A 144 42.05 25.64 59.02
C LYS A 144 43.39 26.25 59.38
N ASP A 145 44.49 25.87 58.67
CA ASP A 145 45.78 26.42 58.87
C ASP A 145 45.86 27.90 58.49
N ALA A 146 45.29 28.29 57.34
CA ALA A 146 45.26 29.70 56.92
C ALA A 146 44.43 30.57 57.88
N MET A 147 43.25 30.12 58.29
CA MET A 147 42.42 30.83 59.27
C MET A 147 43.08 30.98 60.63
N ARG A 148 43.76 29.93 61.09
CA ARG A 148 44.48 29.98 62.36
C ARG A 148 45.62 31.01 62.33
N LEU A 149 46.43 31.00 61.26
CA LEU A 149 47.52 31.94 61.10
C LEU A 149 47.05 33.36 60.88
N GLN A 150 45.94 33.56 60.16
CA GLN A 150 45.34 34.86 60.01
C GLN A 150 44.85 35.44 61.39
N ARG A 151 44.11 34.65 62.15
CA ARG A 151 43.63 35.06 63.50
C ARG A 151 44.81 35.39 64.43
N LEU A 152 45.84 34.55 64.49
CA LEU A 152 47.00 34.82 65.34
C LEU A 152 47.70 36.12 64.95
N ARG A 153 47.74 36.47 63.67
CA ARG A 153 48.35 37.72 63.22
C ARG A 153 47.42 38.96 63.54
N GLU A 154 46.14 38.79 63.53
CA GLU A 154 45.19 39.83 63.91
C GLU A 154 45.23 40.11 65.39
N GLU A 155 45.44 39.07 66.22
CA GLU A 155 45.56 39.19 67.68
C GLU A 155 46.93 39.81 68.11
N ASP A 156 48.01 39.40 67.43
CA ASP A 156 49.36 39.94 67.66
C ASP A 156 50.19 39.96 66.34
N PRO A 157 50.38 41.13 65.71
CA PRO A 157 51.10 41.29 64.44
C PRO A 157 52.61 40.90 64.56
N GLY A 158 53.18 40.74 65.73
CA GLY A 158 54.56 40.32 65.93
C GLY A 158 54.78 38.81 65.97
N THR A 159 53.71 38.02 66.21
CA THR A 159 53.81 36.57 66.43
C THR A 159 54.09 35.79 65.15
N ILE A 160 53.66 36.27 64.01
CA ILE A 160 53.77 35.57 62.74
C ILE A 160 54.31 36.48 61.62
N SER A 161 55.29 36.02 60.85
CA SER A 161 55.81 36.79 59.74
C SER A 161 54.80 36.83 58.56
N LEU A 162 54.75 37.97 57.84
CA LEU A 162 53.90 38.15 56.65
C LEU A 162 54.09 37.03 55.62
N ARG A 163 55.33 36.67 55.37
CA ARG A 163 55.73 35.57 54.47
C ARG A 163 55.04 34.23 54.83
N ARG A 164 54.92 33.91 56.13
CA ARG A 164 54.31 32.67 56.60
C ARG A 164 52.81 32.64 56.34
N LEU A 165 52.16 33.79 56.50
CA LEU A 165 50.75 33.95 56.13
C LEU A 165 50.49 33.83 54.62
N GLU A 166 51.34 34.49 53.82
CA GLU A 166 51.27 34.40 52.36
C GLU A 166 51.44 32.96 51.82
N ILE A 167 52.42 32.24 52.39
CA ILE A 167 52.66 30.81 52.07
C ILE A 167 51.39 29.97 52.39
N SER A 168 50.76 30.21 53.52
CA SER A 168 49.57 29.49 53.94
C SER A 168 48.38 29.81 53.02
N GLN A 169 48.18 31.08 52.63
CA GLN A 169 47.16 31.47 51.68
C GLN A 169 47.43 30.85 50.30
N ALA A 170 48.67 30.86 49.82
CA ALA A 170 49.00 30.19 48.56
C ALA A 170 48.77 28.65 48.61
N SER A 171 49.03 28.02 49.78
CA SER A 171 48.74 26.60 50.01
C SER A 171 47.25 26.31 49.99
N LEU A 172 46.40 27.20 50.54
CA LEU A 172 44.90 27.09 50.41
C LEU A 172 44.44 27.20 48.97
N GLU A 173 44.94 28.20 48.23
CA GLU A 173 44.59 28.34 46.81
C GLU A 173 45.05 27.13 45.99
N GLN A 174 46.20 26.56 46.26
CA GLN A 174 46.67 25.32 45.65
C GLN A 174 45.74 24.15 45.97
N ALA A 175 45.30 24.02 47.23
CA ALA A 175 44.38 22.96 47.65
C ALA A 175 43.02 23.11 46.99
N ARG A 176 42.48 24.33 46.87
CA ARG A 176 41.25 24.63 46.11
C ARG A 176 41.36 24.29 44.62
N ALA A 177 42.50 24.59 44.00
CA ALA A 177 42.76 24.17 42.63
C ALA A 177 42.81 22.63 42.49
N GLY A 178 43.29 21.93 43.51
CA GLY A 178 43.28 20.48 43.61
C GLY A 178 41.87 19.89 43.63
N VAL A 179 40.94 20.52 44.37
CA VAL A 179 39.52 20.12 44.40
C VAL A 179 38.88 20.30 43.02
N ARG A 180 39.06 21.47 42.39
CA ARG A 180 38.52 21.70 41.02
C ARG A 180 39.05 20.69 39.99
N LYS A 181 40.36 20.32 40.12
CA LYS A 181 40.95 19.27 39.28
C LYS A 181 40.25 17.92 39.50
N ALA A 182 40.08 17.52 40.77
CA ALA A 182 39.44 16.24 41.10
C ALA A 182 37.97 16.18 40.65
N GLU A 183 37.24 17.30 40.70
CA GLU A 183 35.88 17.41 40.13
C GLU A 183 35.87 17.22 38.62
N ALA A 184 36.80 17.84 37.90
CA ALA A 184 36.99 17.63 36.47
C ALA A 184 37.38 16.19 36.09
N ASP A 185 38.19 15.53 36.97
CA ASP A 185 38.56 14.12 36.78
C ASP A 185 37.38 13.18 36.93
N ILE A 186 36.43 13.45 37.86
CA ILE A 186 35.16 12.70 37.97
C ILE A 186 34.32 12.88 36.68
N GLN A 187 34.16 14.12 36.25
CA GLN A 187 33.36 14.40 35.03
C GLN A 187 33.94 13.68 33.80
N ARG A 188 35.28 13.68 33.68
CA ARG A 188 35.95 12.93 32.60
C ARG A 188 35.73 11.42 32.72
N ALA A 189 35.79 10.86 33.93
CA ALA A 189 35.53 9.44 34.15
C ALA A 189 34.07 9.05 33.81
N ILE A 190 33.07 9.91 34.14
CA ILE A 190 31.66 9.73 33.78
C ILE A 190 31.49 9.75 32.26
N GLU A 191 32.10 10.71 31.57
CA GLU A 191 32.03 10.79 30.12
C GLU A 191 32.67 9.57 29.43
N GLN A 192 33.81 9.11 29.92
CA GLN A 192 34.48 7.91 29.41
C GLN A 192 33.68 6.63 29.67
N LYS A 193 32.93 6.55 30.77
CA LYS A 193 31.96 5.47 31.04
C LYS A 193 30.79 5.47 30.04
N GLY A 194 30.48 6.61 29.43
CA GLY A 194 29.31 6.78 28.52
C GLY A 194 28.08 7.33 29.20
N GLY A 195 28.24 8.03 30.34
CA GLY A 195 27.18 8.69 31.11
C GLY A 195 27.13 8.24 32.57
N ASP A 196 26.44 9.00 33.40
CA ASP A 196 26.32 8.72 34.85
C ASP A 196 25.31 7.57 35.12
N ASP A 197 24.20 7.49 34.35
CA ASP A 197 23.17 6.48 34.51
C ASP A 197 23.38 5.28 33.56
N ASP A 198 23.45 4.08 34.14
CA ASP A 198 23.64 2.83 33.39
C ASP A 198 22.47 2.53 32.44
N LYS A 199 21.24 2.99 32.74
CA LYS A 199 20.06 2.81 31.86
C LYS A 199 20.13 3.63 30.58
N ASN A 200 20.82 4.80 30.67
CA ASN A 200 20.95 5.71 29.52
C ASN A 200 22.37 5.70 28.94
N ASN A 201 23.21 4.72 29.34
CA ASN A 201 24.56 4.60 28.86
C ASN A 201 24.63 4.41 27.33
N ALA A 202 25.28 5.32 26.64
CA ALA A 202 25.36 5.33 25.18
C ALA A 202 26.04 4.07 24.60
N ILE A 203 27.06 3.55 25.29
CA ILE A 203 27.82 2.35 24.87
C ILE A 203 26.89 1.13 24.92
N LEU A 204 26.19 0.95 26.05
CA LEU A 204 25.22 -0.16 26.21
C LEU A 204 24.07 -0.06 25.23
N LYS A 205 23.50 1.12 25.06
CA LYS A 205 22.38 1.35 24.13
C LYS A 205 22.77 1.00 22.69
N THR A 206 23.95 1.40 22.26
CA THR A 206 24.46 1.06 20.91
C THR A 206 24.62 -0.45 20.75
N ALA A 207 25.21 -1.14 21.72
CA ALA A 207 25.40 -2.58 21.68
C ALA A 207 24.05 -3.34 21.73
N MET A 208 23.10 -2.88 22.56
CA MET A 208 21.74 -3.46 22.61
C MET A 208 20.99 -3.30 21.28
N SER A 209 21.08 -2.11 20.66
CA SER A 209 20.46 -1.88 19.33
C SER A 209 21.08 -2.77 18.24
N ALA A 210 22.37 -3.08 18.34
CA ALA A 210 23.01 -4.02 17.42
C ALA A 210 22.50 -5.46 17.60
N VAL A 211 22.25 -5.90 18.84
CA VAL A 211 21.62 -7.20 19.12
C VAL A 211 20.21 -7.24 18.58
N GLU A 212 19.39 -6.23 18.87
CA GLU A 212 18.02 -6.13 18.40
C GLU A 212 17.93 -6.18 16.86
N LYS A 213 18.82 -5.45 16.19
CA LYS A 213 18.91 -5.50 14.72
C LYS A 213 19.26 -6.91 14.21
N ALA A 214 20.25 -7.56 14.81
CA ALA A 214 20.66 -8.89 14.39
C ALA A 214 19.54 -9.94 14.63
N GLU A 215 18.82 -9.83 15.74
CA GLU A 215 17.67 -10.69 16.05
C GLU A 215 16.50 -10.43 15.08
N LEU A 216 16.25 -9.17 14.73
CA LEU A 216 15.25 -8.82 13.70
C LEU A 216 15.64 -9.41 12.34
N ASP A 217 16.88 -9.29 11.92
CA ASP A 217 17.38 -9.85 10.66
C ASP A 217 17.24 -11.39 10.67
N LEU A 218 17.55 -12.05 11.77
CA LEU A 218 17.33 -13.50 11.96
C LEU A 218 15.84 -13.85 11.88
N SER A 219 14.96 -13.09 12.53
CA SER A 219 13.53 -13.32 12.47
C SER A 219 12.97 -13.17 11.05
N ASN A 220 13.54 -12.27 10.26
CA ASN A 220 13.16 -12.02 8.86
C ASN A 220 13.64 -13.11 7.89
N THR A 221 14.46 -14.08 8.34
CA THR A 221 14.81 -15.25 7.51
C THR A 221 13.61 -16.15 7.24
N VAL A 222 12.60 -16.16 8.13
CA VAL A 222 11.34 -16.87 7.93
C VAL A 222 10.30 -15.89 7.44
N VAL A 223 9.99 -15.97 6.15
CA VAL A 223 8.96 -15.11 5.53
C VAL A 223 7.58 -15.70 5.76
N ARG A 224 6.65 -14.84 6.19
CA ARG A 224 5.28 -15.21 6.53
C ARG A 224 4.28 -14.43 5.68
N ALA A 225 3.09 -15.01 5.51
CA ALA A 225 1.97 -14.34 4.84
C ALA A 225 1.52 -13.13 5.66
N SER A 226 1.28 -12.01 4.99
CA SER A 226 0.80 -10.76 5.61
C SER A 226 -0.73 -10.70 5.75
N SER A 227 -1.44 -11.64 5.13
CA SER A 227 -2.90 -11.77 5.18
C SER A 227 -3.31 -13.13 4.64
N ARG A 228 -4.56 -13.53 4.92
CA ARG A 228 -5.16 -14.70 4.27
C ARG A 228 -5.32 -14.46 2.78
N GLY A 229 -4.87 -15.41 1.94
CA GLY A 229 -4.90 -15.24 0.50
C GLY A 229 -4.47 -16.47 -0.29
N PHE A 230 -4.50 -16.32 -1.61
CA PHE A 230 -3.96 -17.30 -2.55
C PHE A 230 -2.53 -16.96 -2.94
N ILE A 231 -1.68 -17.97 -2.98
CA ILE A 231 -0.34 -17.87 -3.56
C ILE A 231 -0.43 -18.10 -5.07
N THR A 232 0.18 -17.21 -5.83
CA THR A 232 0.35 -17.37 -7.27
C THR A 232 1.75 -16.94 -7.70
N ASP A 233 2.17 -17.33 -8.92
CA ASP A 233 3.50 -17.00 -9.45
C ASP A 233 4.63 -17.34 -8.46
N LEU A 234 4.56 -18.57 -7.90
CA LEU A 234 5.59 -19.08 -6.98
C LEU A 234 6.88 -19.37 -7.78
N ARG A 235 7.88 -18.51 -7.57
CA ARG A 235 9.22 -18.65 -8.17
C ARG A 235 10.25 -19.12 -7.14
N ALA A 236 9.83 -19.30 -5.89
CA ALA A 236 10.71 -19.73 -4.82
C ALA A 236 10.98 -21.24 -4.94
N GLU A 237 12.23 -21.61 -5.21
CA GLU A 237 12.72 -22.99 -5.19
C GLU A 237 13.86 -23.15 -4.20
N ILE A 238 13.96 -24.33 -3.58
CA ILE A 238 15.03 -24.65 -2.64
C ILE A 238 16.38 -24.58 -3.38
N GLY A 239 17.34 -23.88 -2.77
CA GLY A 239 18.65 -23.62 -3.38
C GLY A 239 18.72 -22.33 -4.22
N GLN A 240 17.60 -21.66 -4.49
CA GLN A 240 17.60 -20.39 -5.18
C GLN A 240 18.02 -19.25 -4.24
N PHE A 241 18.74 -18.27 -4.78
CA PHE A 241 19.08 -17.04 -4.04
C PHE A 241 17.95 -16.03 -4.13
N ALA A 242 17.47 -15.57 -2.98
CA ALA A 242 16.47 -14.50 -2.86
C ALA A 242 17.13 -13.20 -2.41
N GLY A 243 16.98 -12.15 -3.24
CA GLY A 243 17.48 -10.81 -2.93
C GLY A 243 16.48 -10.00 -2.10
N THR A 244 16.99 -9.13 -1.24
CA THR A 244 16.16 -8.20 -0.44
C THR A 244 15.29 -7.33 -1.35
N GLY A 245 13.98 -7.29 -1.07
CA GLY A 245 13.02 -6.48 -1.84
C GLY A 245 12.60 -7.06 -3.20
N SER A 246 13.18 -8.19 -3.65
CA SER A 246 12.81 -8.84 -4.89
C SER A 246 11.67 -9.85 -4.65
N PRO A 247 10.48 -9.68 -5.25
CA PRO A 247 9.38 -10.60 -5.05
C PRO A 247 9.71 -12.01 -5.58
N VAL A 248 9.49 -13.02 -4.75
CA VAL A 248 9.69 -14.43 -5.12
C VAL A 248 8.37 -15.19 -5.29
N LEU A 249 7.27 -14.59 -4.86
CA LEU A 249 5.91 -15.08 -5.06
C LEU A 249 4.92 -13.92 -4.97
N THR A 250 3.71 -14.16 -5.40
CA THR A 250 2.60 -13.20 -5.35
C THR A 250 1.50 -13.72 -4.44
N LEU A 251 1.08 -12.92 -3.48
CA LEU A 251 -0.05 -13.17 -2.59
C LEU A 251 -1.26 -12.33 -3.04
N ILE A 252 -2.36 -12.98 -3.31
CA ILE A 252 -3.64 -12.37 -3.63
C ILE A 252 -4.49 -12.40 -2.35
N SER A 253 -4.77 -11.23 -1.77
CA SER A 253 -5.58 -11.14 -0.56
C SER A 253 -7.04 -11.54 -0.81
N LEU A 254 -7.60 -12.36 0.07
CA LEU A 254 -9.02 -12.77 0.05
C LEU A 254 -9.91 -11.85 0.90
N GLN A 255 -9.36 -10.80 1.49
CA GLN A 255 -10.11 -9.96 2.44
C GLN A 255 -10.90 -8.88 1.76
N ASP A 256 -10.35 -8.27 0.69
CA ASP A 256 -10.96 -7.14 0.00
C ASP A 256 -10.96 -7.37 -1.51
N PHE A 257 -12.17 -7.61 -2.03
CA PHE A 257 -12.44 -7.62 -3.45
C PHE A 257 -13.35 -6.45 -3.81
N TRP A 258 -13.11 -5.86 -4.96
CA TRP A 258 -14.01 -4.89 -5.55
C TRP A 258 -14.12 -5.12 -7.05
N ILE A 259 -15.08 -4.49 -7.67
CA ILE A 259 -15.23 -4.52 -9.11
C ILE A 259 -14.92 -3.13 -9.64
N THR A 260 -14.10 -3.07 -10.65
CA THR A 260 -13.90 -1.86 -11.42
C THR A 260 -14.67 -2.01 -12.73
N ALA A 261 -15.73 -1.24 -12.88
CA ALA A 261 -16.57 -1.21 -14.06
C ALA A 261 -16.32 0.08 -14.85
N GLU A 262 -16.21 -0.03 -16.16
CA GLU A 262 -15.98 1.11 -17.04
C GLU A 262 -17.31 1.60 -17.62
N PHE A 263 -17.74 2.78 -17.21
CA PHE A 263 -18.93 3.44 -17.73
C PHE A 263 -18.56 4.61 -18.63
N THR A 264 -19.40 4.90 -19.62
CA THR A 264 -19.21 6.08 -20.46
C THR A 264 -19.52 7.36 -19.69
N GLU A 265 -18.88 8.48 -20.05
CA GLU A 265 -19.12 9.78 -19.42
C GLU A 265 -20.61 10.16 -19.38
N ASN A 266 -21.36 9.80 -20.44
CA ASN A 266 -22.79 10.04 -20.53
C ASN A 266 -23.61 9.30 -19.46
N ASN A 267 -23.16 8.11 -19.08
CA ASN A 267 -23.81 7.24 -18.08
C ASN A 267 -23.56 7.73 -16.65
N LEU A 268 -22.45 8.42 -16.42
CA LEU A 268 -22.06 8.89 -15.08
C LEU A 268 -22.92 10.06 -14.58
N GLY A 269 -23.63 10.76 -15.47
CA GLY A 269 -24.50 11.87 -15.08
C GLY A 269 -25.61 11.50 -14.08
N HIS A 270 -26.00 10.22 -14.01
CA HIS A 270 -27.07 9.71 -13.15
C HIS A 270 -26.60 8.70 -12.08
N LEU A 271 -25.32 8.29 -12.13
CA LEU A 271 -24.70 7.46 -11.10
C LEU A 271 -24.05 8.35 -10.04
N ARG A 272 -24.22 7.98 -8.78
CA ARG A 272 -23.62 8.64 -7.63
C ARG A 272 -22.99 7.62 -6.72
N ASP A 273 -22.09 8.09 -5.84
CA ASP A 273 -21.58 7.28 -4.76
C ASP A 273 -22.75 6.78 -3.90
N GLY A 274 -22.78 5.47 -3.61
CA GLY A 274 -23.90 4.81 -2.93
C GLY A 274 -25.02 4.30 -3.85
N SER A 275 -25.03 4.61 -5.17
CA SER A 275 -26.04 4.09 -6.09
C SER A 275 -26.05 2.55 -6.09
N PRO A 276 -27.24 1.92 -6.02
CA PRO A 276 -27.34 0.48 -6.06
C PRO A 276 -26.98 -0.05 -7.45
N VAL A 277 -26.28 -1.18 -7.47
CA VAL A 277 -25.91 -1.88 -8.72
C VAL A 277 -26.22 -3.36 -8.60
N GLU A 278 -26.46 -3.99 -9.72
CA GLU A 278 -26.52 -5.44 -9.86
C GLU A 278 -25.35 -5.92 -10.71
N ILE A 279 -24.77 -7.04 -10.29
CA ILE A 279 -23.52 -7.59 -10.83
C ILE A 279 -23.80 -9.02 -11.29
N LEU A 280 -23.33 -9.34 -12.46
CA LEU A 280 -23.32 -10.68 -13.03
C LEU A 280 -21.86 -11.07 -13.30
N PHE A 281 -21.38 -12.12 -12.63
CA PHE A 281 -20.03 -12.66 -12.88
C PHE A 281 -20.09 -13.73 -13.96
N ASP A 282 -19.15 -13.70 -14.91
CA ASP A 282 -19.05 -14.71 -15.95
C ASP A 282 -18.67 -16.08 -15.38
N SER A 283 -17.96 -16.11 -14.23
CA SER A 283 -17.61 -17.33 -13.50
C SER A 283 -18.81 -17.99 -12.80
N LEU A 284 -19.93 -17.27 -12.61
CA LEU A 284 -21.12 -17.71 -11.86
C LEU A 284 -22.40 -17.42 -12.65
N PRO A 285 -22.60 -18.10 -13.77
CA PRO A 285 -23.77 -17.88 -14.62
C PRO A 285 -25.08 -18.16 -13.86
N GLY A 286 -26.12 -17.40 -14.19
CA GLY A 286 -27.43 -17.55 -13.56
C GLY A 286 -27.62 -16.83 -12.23
N GLN A 287 -26.57 -16.27 -11.63
CA GLN A 287 -26.63 -15.60 -10.33
C GLN A 287 -26.38 -14.10 -10.47
N VAL A 288 -27.28 -13.30 -9.91
CA VAL A 288 -27.18 -11.82 -9.89
C VAL A 288 -26.89 -11.37 -8.46
N PHE A 289 -25.80 -10.67 -8.29
CA PHE A 289 -25.34 -10.16 -7.00
C PHE A 289 -25.66 -8.67 -6.87
N LYS A 290 -25.88 -8.24 -5.63
CA LYS A 290 -26.16 -6.84 -5.32
C LYS A 290 -24.88 -6.16 -4.84
N GLY A 291 -24.67 -4.93 -5.31
CA GLY A 291 -23.56 -4.09 -4.89
C GLY A 291 -23.96 -2.63 -4.79
N LYS A 292 -23.01 -1.79 -4.44
CA LYS A 292 -23.15 -0.33 -4.39
C LYS A 292 -21.93 0.32 -5.03
N VAL A 293 -22.14 1.45 -5.65
CA VAL A 293 -21.04 2.30 -6.12
C VAL A 293 -20.28 2.83 -4.91
N ARG A 294 -19.01 2.49 -4.79
CA ARG A 294 -18.10 2.98 -3.75
C ARG A 294 -17.53 4.33 -4.11
N SER A 295 -17.08 4.48 -5.36
CA SER A 295 -16.52 5.74 -5.86
C SER A 295 -16.50 5.77 -7.37
N ILE A 296 -16.57 6.98 -7.94
CA ILE A 296 -16.48 7.23 -9.38
C ILE A 296 -15.17 7.93 -9.68
N GLY A 297 -14.36 7.34 -10.57
CA GLY A 297 -13.09 7.92 -11.00
C GLY A 297 -13.32 9.26 -11.73
N ARG A 298 -12.61 10.30 -11.31
CA ARG A 298 -12.75 11.67 -11.86
C ARG A 298 -11.73 12.00 -12.93
N GLY A 299 -10.80 11.11 -13.22
CA GLY A 299 -9.75 11.34 -14.21
C GLY A 299 -9.31 10.06 -14.89
N ILE A 300 -9.04 10.16 -16.16
CA ILE A 300 -8.43 9.11 -16.98
C ILE A 300 -7.27 9.72 -17.75
N SER A 301 -6.25 8.92 -18.04
CA SER A 301 -5.21 9.33 -18.98
C SER A 301 -5.72 9.13 -20.40
N ALA A 302 -6.10 10.21 -21.06
CA ALA A 302 -6.52 10.20 -22.46
C ALA A 302 -5.33 10.31 -23.40
N GLY A 303 -4.44 9.33 -23.39
CA GLY A 303 -3.24 9.28 -24.20
C GLY A 303 -1.93 9.36 -23.39
N GLN A 304 -0.84 8.88 -23.95
CA GLN A 304 0.48 9.04 -23.33
C GLN A 304 0.90 10.50 -23.38
N ALA A 305 1.15 11.10 -22.23
CA ALA A 305 1.78 12.41 -22.17
C ALA A 305 3.14 12.33 -22.90
N PRO A 306 3.41 13.21 -23.86
CA PRO A 306 4.70 13.21 -24.54
C PRO A 306 5.82 13.46 -23.50
N PRO A 307 7.00 12.84 -23.65
CA PRO A 307 8.14 13.10 -22.79
C PRO A 307 8.47 14.60 -22.77
N ALA A 308 8.94 15.09 -21.64
CA ALA A 308 9.35 16.49 -21.49
C ALA A 308 10.37 16.86 -22.58
N GLY A 309 10.12 17.96 -23.33
CA GLY A 309 10.98 18.42 -24.43
C GLY A 309 10.58 17.92 -25.82
N THR A 310 9.50 17.18 -25.98
CA THR A 310 8.93 16.82 -27.30
C THR A 310 7.69 17.65 -27.62
N LEU A 311 7.44 17.85 -28.90
CA LEU A 311 6.25 18.57 -29.37
C LEU A 311 4.99 17.71 -29.09
N PRO A 312 3.85 18.33 -28.72
CA PRO A 312 2.61 17.63 -28.50
C PRO A 312 2.14 16.94 -29.79
N SER A 313 1.87 15.63 -29.72
CA SER A 313 1.27 14.92 -30.84
C SER A 313 -0.25 15.20 -30.85
N ILE A 314 -0.73 15.77 -31.94
CA ILE A 314 -2.16 15.97 -32.16
C ILE A 314 -2.67 14.76 -32.95
N SER A 315 -3.52 13.94 -32.33
CA SER A 315 -4.24 12.88 -33.04
C SER A 315 -5.38 13.51 -33.85
N ASN A 316 -5.22 13.59 -35.16
CA ASN A 316 -6.27 13.97 -36.09
C ASN A 316 -7.18 12.77 -36.38
N ASN A 317 -7.92 12.29 -35.38
CA ASN A 317 -8.99 11.31 -35.61
C ASN A 317 -10.16 12.01 -36.28
N ARG A 318 -10.35 11.73 -37.56
CA ARG A 318 -11.54 12.12 -38.34
C ARG A 318 -12.67 11.10 -38.17
N ASP A 319 -12.86 10.56 -36.99
CA ASP A 319 -13.97 9.66 -36.74
C ASP A 319 -15.25 10.46 -36.71
N TRP A 320 -16.14 10.14 -37.61
CA TRP A 320 -17.47 10.75 -37.74
C TRP A 320 -18.32 10.58 -36.48
N LEU A 321 -18.11 9.49 -35.73
CA LEU A 321 -18.71 9.25 -34.41
C LEU A 321 -17.63 9.40 -33.34
N ARG A 322 -17.81 10.38 -32.47
CA ARG A 322 -16.98 10.56 -31.27
C ARG A 322 -17.20 9.38 -30.34
N GLN A 323 -16.15 8.61 -30.08
CA GLN A 323 -16.20 7.57 -29.05
C GLN A 323 -16.21 8.24 -27.68
N SER A 324 -17.23 7.92 -26.87
CA SER A 324 -17.31 8.41 -25.49
C SER A 324 -16.17 7.84 -24.65
N GLN A 325 -15.51 8.70 -23.90
CA GLN A 325 -14.49 8.27 -22.94
C GLN A 325 -15.15 7.45 -21.82
N ARG A 326 -14.41 6.46 -21.30
CA ARG A 326 -14.88 5.60 -20.22
C ARG A 326 -14.15 5.94 -18.94
N PHE A 327 -14.88 5.97 -17.84
CA PHE A 327 -14.35 6.25 -16.52
C PHE A 327 -14.53 5.03 -15.63
N PRO A 328 -13.53 4.71 -14.79
CA PRO A 328 -13.64 3.60 -13.86
C PRO A 328 -14.58 3.95 -12.70
N VAL A 329 -15.51 3.06 -12.44
CA VAL A 329 -16.39 3.10 -11.27
C VAL A 329 -16.04 1.92 -10.38
N VAL A 330 -15.70 2.20 -9.15
CA VAL A 330 -15.39 1.18 -8.15
C VAL A 330 -16.69 0.78 -7.44
N ILE A 331 -16.95 -0.51 -7.43
CA ILE A 331 -18.17 -1.10 -6.88
C ILE A 331 -17.77 -2.06 -5.77
N GLU A 332 -18.39 -1.88 -4.62
CA GLU A 332 -18.34 -2.83 -3.53
C GLU A 332 -19.56 -3.74 -3.52
N PHE A 333 -19.39 -4.97 -3.15
CA PHE A 333 -20.49 -5.93 -3.00
C PHE A 333 -20.46 -6.51 -1.57
N ASP A 334 -21.59 -7.06 -1.13
CA ASP A 334 -21.79 -7.47 0.25
C ASP A 334 -20.76 -8.53 0.67
N LEU A 335 -20.00 -8.22 1.73
CA LEU A 335 -18.91 -9.04 2.27
C LEU A 335 -19.39 -10.43 2.76
N VAL A 336 -20.68 -10.56 3.12
CA VAL A 336 -21.22 -11.85 3.56
C VAL A 336 -21.34 -12.79 2.35
N GLN A 337 -21.79 -12.30 1.22
CA GLN A 337 -21.82 -13.03 -0.05
C GLN A 337 -20.39 -13.21 -0.62
N ALA A 338 -19.52 -12.23 -0.39
CA ALA A 338 -18.14 -12.28 -0.85
C ALA A 338 -17.31 -13.42 -0.22
N ARG A 339 -17.57 -13.80 1.02
CA ARG A 339 -16.83 -14.89 1.68
C ARG A 339 -17.11 -16.26 1.09
N GLU A 340 -18.35 -16.54 0.73
CA GLU A 340 -18.72 -17.80 0.07
C GLU A 340 -18.22 -17.84 -1.38
N LEU A 341 -18.09 -16.67 -1.99
CA LEU A 341 -17.68 -16.47 -3.38
C LEU A 341 -16.18 -16.29 -3.56
N SER A 342 -15.46 -15.94 -2.48
CA SER A 342 -14.02 -15.62 -2.53
C SER A 342 -13.16 -16.74 -3.10
N GLU A 343 -13.59 -18.00 -2.94
CA GLU A 343 -12.89 -19.16 -3.51
C GLU A 343 -13.24 -19.41 -4.98
N GLN A 344 -14.37 -18.89 -5.46
CA GLN A 344 -14.84 -19.06 -6.84
C GLN A 344 -14.52 -17.86 -7.73
N LEU A 345 -14.40 -16.66 -7.14
CA LEU A 345 -14.02 -15.45 -7.86
C LEU A 345 -12.52 -15.43 -8.15
N ARG A 346 -12.18 -15.09 -9.38
CA ARG A 346 -10.80 -14.93 -9.83
C ARG A 346 -10.51 -13.45 -10.05
N ILE A 347 -9.41 -12.94 -9.50
CA ILE A 347 -8.94 -11.59 -9.85
C ILE A 347 -8.65 -11.52 -11.34
N GLY A 348 -9.10 -10.43 -11.98
CA GLY A 348 -9.07 -10.28 -13.43
C GLY A 348 -10.27 -10.90 -14.16
N GLY A 349 -11.14 -11.65 -13.45
CA GLY A 349 -12.37 -12.20 -14.00
C GLY A 349 -13.31 -11.10 -14.51
N GLN A 350 -14.03 -11.39 -15.58
CA GLN A 350 -14.98 -10.46 -16.18
C GLN A 350 -16.32 -10.50 -15.43
N ALA A 351 -16.98 -9.35 -15.43
CA ALA A 351 -18.31 -9.20 -14.89
C ALA A 351 -19.11 -8.20 -15.73
N SER A 352 -20.42 -8.33 -15.68
CA SER A 352 -21.34 -7.33 -16.22
C SER A 352 -22.02 -6.58 -15.09
N VAL A 353 -22.15 -5.28 -15.22
CA VAL A 353 -22.69 -4.43 -14.17
C VAL A 353 -23.80 -3.55 -14.72
N MET A 354 -24.92 -3.49 -13.98
CA MET A 354 -26.01 -2.58 -14.23
C MET A 354 -26.19 -1.64 -13.05
N GLY A 355 -26.10 -0.34 -13.30
CA GLY A 355 -26.35 0.70 -12.32
C GLY A 355 -27.82 1.15 -12.33
N TYR A 356 -28.32 1.57 -11.16
CA TYR A 356 -29.67 2.09 -11.02
C TYR A 356 -29.62 3.52 -10.50
N SER A 357 -30.34 4.42 -11.22
CA SER A 357 -30.46 5.81 -10.78
C SER A 357 -31.66 6.02 -9.87
N GLU A 358 -31.57 6.99 -8.97
CA GLU A 358 -32.70 7.40 -8.14
C GLU A 358 -33.78 8.10 -8.97
N GLY A 359 -35.06 7.86 -8.63
CA GLY A 359 -36.21 8.54 -9.24
C GLY A 359 -36.79 7.87 -10.49
N HIS A 360 -36.25 6.79 -11.04
CA HIS A 360 -36.69 6.14 -12.26
C HIS A 360 -37.19 4.71 -12.05
N GLY A 361 -38.18 4.51 -11.18
CA GLY A 361 -38.64 3.18 -10.74
C GLY A 361 -39.05 2.23 -11.89
N ALA A 362 -39.71 2.71 -12.93
CA ALA A 362 -40.13 1.88 -14.08
C ALA A 362 -38.94 1.40 -14.93
N LEU A 363 -37.95 2.28 -15.17
CA LEU A 363 -36.75 1.93 -15.91
C LEU A 363 -35.86 0.97 -15.09
N ASN A 364 -35.77 1.19 -13.79
CA ASN A 364 -35.03 0.30 -12.87
C ASN A 364 -35.68 -1.10 -12.83
N ALA A 365 -37.01 -1.21 -12.88
CA ALA A 365 -37.68 -2.52 -12.92
C ALA A 365 -37.39 -3.28 -14.22
N LEU A 366 -37.35 -2.57 -15.34
CA LEU A 366 -36.96 -3.17 -16.62
C LEU A 366 -35.49 -3.52 -16.72
N GLY A 367 -34.61 -2.68 -16.13
CA GLY A 367 -33.20 -3.01 -15.97
C GLY A 367 -32.97 -4.30 -15.18
N LYS A 368 -33.72 -4.49 -14.09
CA LYS A 368 -33.70 -5.75 -13.31
C LYS A 368 -34.16 -6.96 -14.11
N LEU A 369 -35.17 -6.78 -14.98
CA LEU A 369 -35.60 -7.85 -15.86
C LEU A 369 -34.54 -8.17 -16.92
N TYR A 370 -33.90 -7.14 -17.47
CA TYR A 370 -32.84 -7.28 -18.46
C TYR A 370 -31.62 -8.03 -17.91
N ILE A 371 -31.10 -7.65 -16.73
CA ILE A 371 -29.93 -8.34 -16.16
C ILE A 371 -30.22 -9.79 -15.77
N ARG A 372 -31.48 -10.08 -15.37
CA ARG A 372 -31.91 -11.47 -15.15
C ARG A 372 -31.98 -12.27 -16.44
N PHE A 373 -32.45 -11.66 -17.53
CA PHE A 373 -32.41 -12.28 -18.83
C PHE A 373 -30.99 -12.55 -19.30
N MET A 374 -30.10 -11.57 -19.14
CA MET A 374 -28.65 -11.73 -19.41
C MET A 374 -27.99 -12.79 -18.53
N SER A 375 -28.44 -12.94 -17.31
CA SER A 375 -27.97 -13.99 -16.38
C SER A 375 -28.32 -15.41 -16.91
N VAL A 376 -29.47 -15.60 -17.54
CA VAL A 376 -29.80 -16.88 -18.20
C VAL A 376 -29.00 -17.05 -19.47
N LEU A 377 -28.79 -15.97 -20.24
CA LEU A 377 -28.01 -16.02 -21.48
C LEU A 377 -26.52 -16.31 -21.22
N SER A 378 -25.98 -15.94 -20.03
CA SER A 378 -24.60 -16.17 -19.66
C SER A 378 -24.21 -17.65 -19.53
N TYR A 379 -25.18 -18.58 -19.54
CA TYR A 379 -24.91 -20.02 -19.69
C TYR A 379 -24.43 -20.41 -21.11
N ALA A 380 -24.57 -19.51 -22.08
CA ALA A 380 -24.28 -19.82 -23.48
C ALA A 380 -22.85 -19.51 -23.93
N TYR A 381 -22.06 -18.83 -23.09
CA TYR A 381 -20.65 -18.51 -23.37
C TYR A 381 -19.74 -18.64 -22.15
#